data_13b70725ca8a9257cce2193699c1e3a0
#
_entry.id   13b70725ca8a9257cce2193699c1e3a0
#
_cell.length_a   1.000
_cell.length_b   1.000
_cell.length_c   1.000
_cell.angle_alpha   90.00
_cell.angle_beta   90.00
_cell.angle_gamma   90.00
#
_symmetry.space_group_name_H-M   'P 1'
#
loop_
_entity.id
_entity.type
_entity.pdbx_description
1 polymer ?
#
loop_
_entity_poly.entity_id
_entity_poly.type
_entity_poly.pdbx_seq_one_letter_code
_entity_poly.pdbx_strand_id
1 'polypeptide(L)'
;MGSSHVPSDLLGAIAERRGLIAFVVGAGCSLESPTNLLLSAEYSRSAFELLKRNGVLEDGDCNPADLSDVASAVFAKEHSQRSLVQALPRENYQHARPNAGHLLAVAMMAEGAISCIATVNFDMALSNAITQLGAGGIATVGGPEDFGRFADKTIVYLHRNAYESDVDKWIGKPV
;
A
#
# COMPACT_ATOMS: atom_id res chain seq x y z
N MET A 1 -16.09 -21.93 -10.40
CA MET A 1 -14.87 -21.18 -10.72
C MET A 1 -15.21 -20.28 -11.91
N GLY A 2 -15.38 -18.97 -11.66
CA GLY A 2 -15.63 -18.01 -12.73
C GLY A 2 -14.36 -17.87 -13.56
N SER A 3 -14.46 -18.10 -14.86
CA SER A 3 -13.38 -17.81 -15.80
C SER A 3 -13.13 -16.30 -15.77
N SER A 4 -12.00 -15.87 -15.21
CA SER A 4 -11.57 -14.48 -15.30
C SER A 4 -11.16 -14.21 -16.74
N HIS A 5 -12.11 -13.70 -17.53
CA HIS A 5 -11.84 -13.32 -18.90
C HIS A 5 -11.23 -11.92 -18.91
N VAL A 6 -9.97 -11.82 -19.29
CA VAL A 6 -9.33 -10.52 -19.54
C VAL A 6 -9.95 -9.93 -20.80
N PRO A 7 -10.53 -8.71 -20.75
CA PRO A 7 -11.10 -8.08 -21.93
C PRO A 7 -10.07 -7.96 -23.06
N SER A 8 -10.47 -8.34 -24.28
CA SER A 8 -9.60 -8.28 -25.47
C SER A 8 -9.05 -6.87 -25.73
N ASP A 9 -9.85 -5.86 -25.43
CA ASP A 9 -9.49 -4.45 -25.61
C ASP A 9 -8.34 -4.04 -24.68
N LEU A 10 -8.29 -4.60 -23.45
CA LEU A 10 -7.17 -4.37 -22.52
C LEU A 10 -5.89 -5.02 -23.05
N LEU A 11 -5.98 -6.23 -23.58
CA LEU A 11 -4.83 -6.92 -24.19
C LEU A 11 -4.30 -6.14 -25.41
N GLY A 12 -5.21 -5.65 -26.27
CA GLY A 12 -4.87 -4.78 -27.40
C GLY A 12 -4.19 -3.49 -26.93
N ALA A 13 -4.75 -2.81 -25.94
CA ALA A 13 -4.18 -1.58 -25.40
C ALA A 13 -2.77 -1.80 -24.80
N ILE A 14 -2.53 -2.91 -24.12
CA ILE A 14 -1.20 -3.26 -23.58
C ILE A 14 -0.20 -3.48 -24.74
N ALA A 15 -0.63 -4.19 -25.81
CA ALA A 15 0.23 -4.47 -26.94
C ALA A 15 0.58 -3.22 -27.77
N GLU A 16 -0.39 -2.31 -27.96
CA GLU A 16 -0.26 -1.13 -28.81
C GLU A 16 0.32 0.09 -28.08
N ARG A 17 0.12 0.18 -26.77
CA ARG A 17 0.47 1.35 -25.95
C ARG A 17 1.50 1.03 -24.87
N ARG A 18 2.53 0.29 -25.22
CA ARG A 18 3.63 -0.04 -24.29
C ARG A 18 4.17 1.22 -23.63
N GLY A 19 4.33 1.17 -22.31
CA GLY A 19 4.86 2.27 -21.51
C GLY A 19 3.89 3.44 -21.27
N LEU A 20 2.65 3.39 -21.79
CA LEU A 20 1.62 4.41 -21.56
C LEU A 20 0.52 3.95 -20.60
N ILE A 21 0.65 2.75 -20.04
CA ILE A 21 -0.33 2.17 -19.12
C ILE A 21 0.18 2.29 -17.70
N ALA A 22 -0.67 2.78 -16.82
CA ALA A 22 -0.43 2.79 -15.38
C ALA A 22 -1.42 1.85 -14.68
N PHE A 23 -0.96 1.14 -13.66
CA PHE A 23 -1.82 0.37 -12.76
C PHE A 23 -2.08 1.14 -11.48
N VAL A 24 -3.31 1.06 -10.99
CA VAL A 24 -3.67 1.51 -9.65
C VAL A 24 -3.97 0.27 -8.80
N VAL A 25 -3.27 0.14 -7.69
CA VAL A 25 -3.28 -1.06 -6.85
C VAL A 25 -3.70 -0.70 -5.43
N GLY A 26 -4.64 -1.44 -4.88
CA GLY A 26 -5.14 -1.25 -3.52
C GLY A 26 -5.06 -2.53 -2.68
N ALA A 27 -5.55 -2.48 -1.44
CA ALA A 27 -5.41 -3.54 -0.42
C ALA A 27 -5.90 -4.92 -0.87
N GLY A 28 -6.89 -4.97 -1.77
CA GLY A 28 -7.40 -6.22 -2.32
C GLY A 28 -6.36 -7.10 -3.01
N CYS A 29 -5.30 -6.52 -3.58
CA CYS A 29 -4.24 -7.29 -4.23
C CYS A 29 -3.32 -8.03 -3.24
N SER A 30 -3.35 -7.66 -1.96
CA SER A 30 -2.51 -8.26 -0.91
C SER A 30 -3.25 -9.32 -0.07
N LEU A 31 -4.51 -9.66 -0.40
CA LEU A 31 -5.30 -10.67 0.32
C LEU A 31 -4.85 -12.09 0.03
N GLU A 32 -4.40 -12.36 -1.20
CA GLU A 32 -4.07 -13.71 -1.65
C GLU A 32 -2.72 -14.20 -1.10
N SER A 33 -2.62 -15.52 -0.92
CA SER A 33 -1.37 -16.19 -0.55
C SER A 33 -0.28 -15.95 -1.62
N PRO A 34 0.97 -15.78 -1.21
CA PRO A 34 1.53 -15.84 0.15
C PRO A 34 1.50 -14.51 0.91
N THR A 35 0.95 -13.44 0.36
CA THR A 35 0.91 -12.12 1.00
C THR A 35 0.02 -12.15 2.25
N ASN A 36 -1.22 -12.63 2.14
CA ASN A 36 -2.17 -12.87 3.24
C ASN A 36 -2.33 -11.69 4.20
N LEU A 37 -2.30 -10.46 3.71
CA LEU A 37 -2.60 -9.29 4.53
C LEU A 37 -4.11 -9.11 4.67
N LEU A 38 -4.53 -8.59 5.81
CA LEU A 38 -5.93 -8.29 6.08
C LEU A 38 -6.37 -7.00 5.37
N LEU A 39 -7.68 -6.80 5.23
CA LEU A 39 -8.23 -5.53 4.77
C LEU A 39 -8.10 -4.44 5.84
N SER A 40 -8.15 -3.19 5.41
CA SER A 40 -8.03 -2.01 6.29
C SER A 40 -9.02 -2.02 7.45
N ALA A 41 -10.24 -2.51 7.25
CA ALA A 41 -11.25 -2.60 8.30
C ALA A 41 -10.86 -3.57 9.44
N GLU A 42 -10.15 -4.64 9.14
CA GLU A 42 -9.70 -5.61 10.15
C GLU A 42 -8.51 -5.06 10.94
N TYR A 43 -7.55 -4.42 10.25
CA TYR A 43 -6.46 -3.70 10.90
C TYR A 43 -6.95 -2.53 11.74
N SER A 44 -7.96 -1.80 11.26
CA SER A 44 -8.59 -0.71 11.99
C SER A 44 -9.20 -1.17 13.30
N ARG A 45 -9.97 -2.27 13.29
CA ARG A 45 -10.51 -2.87 14.52
C ARG A 45 -9.42 -3.29 15.49
N SER A 46 -8.37 -3.94 14.99
CA SER A 46 -7.24 -4.38 15.83
C SER A 46 -6.49 -3.21 16.46
N ALA A 47 -6.28 -2.14 15.70
CA ALA A 47 -5.66 -0.91 16.18
C ALA A 47 -6.55 -0.21 17.21
N PHE A 48 -7.87 -0.11 16.95
CA PHE A 48 -8.83 0.46 17.90
C PHE A 48 -8.80 -0.26 19.25
N GLU A 49 -8.84 -1.59 19.24
CA GLU A 49 -8.78 -2.39 20.47
C GLU A 49 -7.45 -2.19 21.24
N LEU A 50 -6.35 -2.01 20.56
CA LEU A 50 -5.08 -1.68 21.20
C LEU A 50 -5.09 -0.28 21.79
N LEU A 51 -5.57 0.71 21.05
CA LEU A 51 -5.69 2.11 21.49
C LEU A 51 -6.64 2.21 22.69
N LYS A 52 -7.73 1.45 22.70
CA LYS A 52 -8.66 1.38 23.82
C LYS A 52 -7.99 0.79 25.07
N ARG A 53 -7.26 -0.32 24.94
CA ARG A 53 -6.49 -0.89 26.06
C ARG A 53 -5.45 0.06 26.63
N ASN A 54 -4.88 0.92 25.79
CA ASN A 54 -3.90 1.93 26.19
C ASN A 54 -4.55 3.22 26.74
N GLY A 55 -5.88 3.29 26.80
CA GLY A 55 -6.62 4.45 27.30
C GLY A 55 -6.63 5.66 26.36
N VAL A 56 -6.32 5.47 25.10
CA VAL A 56 -6.34 6.54 24.09
C VAL A 56 -7.77 6.76 23.56
N LEU A 57 -8.49 5.66 23.31
CA LEU A 57 -9.87 5.68 22.81
C LEU A 57 -10.82 4.94 23.74
N GLU A 58 -12.11 5.23 23.61
CA GLU A 58 -13.20 4.58 24.33
C GLU A 58 -14.28 4.08 23.35
N ASP A 59 -15.19 3.21 23.83
CA ASP A 59 -16.33 2.77 23.06
C ASP A 59 -17.22 3.95 22.68
N GLY A 60 -17.52 4.07 21.40
CA GLY A 60 -18.35 5.17 20.87
C GLY A 60 -17.59 6.39 20.36
N ASP A 61 -16.28 6.48 20.55
CA ASP A 61 -15.47 7.59 20.01
C ASP A 61 -15.47 7.64 18.48
N CYS A 62 -15.51 6.47 17.84
CA CYS A 62 -15.48 6.35 16.37
C CYS A 62 -15.99 4.98 15.90
N ASN A 63 -16.12 4.81 14.59
CA ASN A 63 -16.35 3.50 13.98
C ASN A 63 -15.05 2.69 13.94
N PRO A 64 -14.91 1.59 14.71
CA PRO A 64 -13.67 0.80 14.76
C PRO A 64 -13.28 0.17 13.43
N ALA A 65 -14.22 0.02 12.49
CA ALA A 65 -13.95 -0.59 11.18
C ALA A 65 -13.47 0.42 10.13
N ASP A 66 -13.48 1.71 10.45
CA ASP A 66 -13.04 2.78 9.55
C ASP A 66 -11.74 3.39 10.06
N LEU A 67 -10.63 3.08 9.36
CA LEU A 67 -9.31 3.56 9.75
C LEU A 67 -9.21 5.09 9.75
N SER A 68 -9.96 5.77 8.86
CA SER A 68 -9.98 7.24 8.79
C SER A 68 -10.68 7.84 10.01
N ASP A 69 -11.77 7.21 10.45
CA ASP A 69 -12.52 7.63 11.64
C ASP A 69 -11.70 7.39 12.91
N VAL A 70 -11.05 6.23 13.03
CA VAL A 70 -10.10 5.96 14.13
C VAL A 70 -8.95 6.97 14.13
N ALA A 71 -8.38 7.30 12.97
CA ALA A 71 -7.31 8.29 12.85
C ALA A 71 -7.75 9.68 13.31
N SER A 72 -8.97 10.08 12.93
CA SER A 72 -9.57 11.36 13.32
C SER A 72 -9.82 11.43 14.82
N ALA A 73 -10.34 10.36 15.43
CA ALA A 73 -10.59 10.27 16.86
C ALA A 73 -9.28 10.35 17.69
N VAL A 74 -8.23 9.62 17.26
CA VAL A 74 -6.91 9.71 17.90
C VAL A 74 -6.35 11.12 17.79
N PHE A 75 -6.45 11.73 16.60
CA PHE A 75 -5.95 13.10 16.40
C PHE A 75 -6.70 14.12 17.26
N ALA A 76 -8.02 13.96 17.43
CA ALA A 76 -8.82 14.85 18.29
C ALA A 76 -8.37 14.82 19.76
N LYS A 77 -7.89 13.66 20.24
CA LYS A 77 -7.45 13.49 21.64
C LYS A 77 -5.98 13.82 21.87
N GLU A 78 -5.11 13.44 20.95
CA GLU A 78 -3.64 13.54 21.13
C GLU A 78 -2.99 14.62 20.26
N HIS A 79 -3.72 15.27 19.35
CA HIS A 79 -3.18 16.18 18.33
C HIS A 79 -2.06 15.54 17.49
N SER A 80 -2.07 14.22 17.40
CA SER A 80 -1.11 13.39 16.68
C SER A 80 -1.76 12.07 16.30
N GLN A 81 -1.29 11.44 15.23
CA GLN A 81 -1.69 10.07 14.88
C GLN A 81 -0.63 9.03 15.27
N ARG A 82 0.36 9.43 16.06
CA ARG A 82 1.50 8.57 16.42
C ARG A 82 1.06 7.26 17.07
N SER A 83 0.13 7.31 18.01
CA SER A 83 -0.38 6.13 18.70
C SER A 83 -1.09 5.16 17.73
N LEU A 84 -1.83 5.68 16.75
CA LEU A 84 -2.44 4.86 15.71
C LEU A 84 -1.36 4.18 14.84
N VAL A 85 -0.38 4.93 14.35
CA VAL A 85 0.69 4.37 13.51
C VAL A 85 1.48 3.29 14.26
N GLN A 86 1.70 3.47 15.56
CA GLN A 86 2.34 2.47 16.41
C GLN A 86 1.46 1.23 16.65
N ALA A 87 0.14 1.36 16.57
CA ALA A 87 -0.80 0.25 16.70
C ALA A 87 -0.94 -0.59 15.42
N LEU A 88 -0.45 -0.09 14.28
CA LEU A 88 -0.49 -0.85 13.01
C LEU A 88 0.65 -1.88 12.94
N PRO A 89 0.42 -3.05 12.29
CA PRO A 89 1.39 -4.14 12.23
C PRO A 89 2.48 -3.88 11.16
N ARG A 90 3.35 -2.91 11.38
CA ARG A 90 4.37 -2.48 10.42
C ARG A 90 5.26 -3.61 9.92
N GLU A 91 5.65 -4.53 10.79
CA GLU A 91 6.50 -5.68 10.42
C GLU A 91 5.82 -6.56 9.38
N ASN A 92 4.52 -6.80 9.50
CA ASN A 92 3.76 -7.57 8.51
C ASN A 92 3.78 -6.87 7.15
N TYR A 93 3.69 -5.55 7.13
CA TYR A 93 3.76 -4.77 5.88
C TYR A 93 5.17 -4.78 5.28
N GLN A 94 6.21 -4.64 6.10
CA GLN A 94 7.61 -4.64 5.64
C GLN A 94 8.00 -5.98 5.04
N HIS A 95 7.59 -7.08 5.66
CA HIS A 95 7.93 -8.44 5.26
C HIS A 95 6.86 -9.12 4.39
N ALA A 96 5.92 -8.34 3.85
CA ALA A 96 4.88 -8.84 2.97
C ALA A 96 5.48 -9.58 1.76
N ARG A 97 5.20 -10.88 1.66
CA ARG A 97 5.67 -11.72 0.55
C ARG A 97 4.83 -11.42 -0.69
N PRO A 98 5.42 -11.20 -1.86
CA PRO A 98 4.67 -10.95 -3.06
C PRO A 98 3.90 -12.22 -3.50
N ASN A 99 2.64 -12.04 -3.86
CA ASN A 99 1.84 -13.08 -4.54
C ASN A 99 1.99 -12.98 -6.07
N ALA A 100 1.31 -13.87 -6.80
CA ALA A 100 1.37 -13.92 -8.26
C ALA A 100 0.99 -12.60 -8.93
N GLY A 101 0.02 -11.86 -8.38
CA GLY A 101 -0.41 -10.56 -8.91
C GLY A 101 0.70 -9.50 -8.81
N HIS A 102 1.37 -9.41 -7.67
CA HIS A 102 2.51 -8.50 -7.48
C HIS A 102 3.67 -8.84 -8.42
N LEU A 103 4.02 -10.13 -8.51
CA LEU A 103 5.10 -10.60 -9.39
C LEU A 103 4.78 -10.31 -10.86
N LEU A 104 3.53 -10.55 -11.30
CA LEU A 104 3.10 -10.27 -12.66
C LEU A 104 3.15 -8.76 -12.97
N ALA A 105 2.65 -7.91 -12.08
CA ALA A 105 2.66 -6.47 -12.26
C ALA A 105 4.10 -5.92 -12.41
N VAL A 106 5.03 -6.39 -11.56
CA VAL A 106 6.44 -6.00 -11.64
C VAL A 106 7.11 -6.57 -12.90
N ALA A 107 6.80 -7.81 -13.30
CA ALA A 107 7.31 -8.38 -14.54
C ALA A 107 6.85 -7.58 -15.78
N MET A 108 5.56 -7.22 -15.85
CA MET A 108 5.02 -6.36 -16.92
C MET A 108 5.72 -4.99 -16.97
N MET A 109 6.06 -4.43 -15.81
CA MET A 109 6.84 -3.19 -15.74
C MET A 109 8.28 -3.40 -16.21
N ALA A 110 8.93 -4.48 -15.80
CA ALA A 110 10.28 -4.81 -16.23
C ALA A 110 10.36 -4.94 -17.75
N GLU A 111 9.39 -5.60 -18.38
CA GLU A 111 9.25 -5.75 -19.83
C GLU A 111 8.77 -4.48 -20.56
N GLY A 112 8.47 -3.40 -19.83
CA GLY A 112 8.02 -2.13 -20.43
C GLY A 112 6.58 -2.14 -20.94
N ALA A 113 5.76 -3.12 -20.56
CA ALA A 113 4.33 -3.14 -20.87
C ALA A 113 3.56 -2.04 -20.11
N ILE A 114 3.99 -1.76 -18.88
CA ILE A 114 3.48 -0.66 -18.04
C ILE A 114 4.65 0.21 -17.55
N SER A 115 4.39 1.49 -17.35
CA SER A 115 5.42 2.44 -16.89
C SER A 115 5.26 2.83 -15.42
N CYS A 116 4.04 2.77 -14.89
CA CYS A 116 3.75 3.23 -13.55
C CYS A 116 2.83 2.26 -12.81
N ILE A 117 3.12 2.03 -11.53
CA ILE A 117 2.20 1.44 -10.58
C ILE A 117 1.98 2.45 -9.47
N ALA A 118 0.77 2.96 -9.32
CA ALA A 118 0.37 3.77 -8.17
C ALA A 118 -0.31 2.87 -7.14
N THR A 119 0.15 2.88 -5.90
CA THR A 119 -0.45 2.07 -4.84
C THR A 119 -0.86 2.92 -3.65
N VAL A 120 -2.03 2.60 -3.09
CA VAL A 120 -2.50 3.11 -1.79
C VAL A 120 -2.15 2.18 -0.64
N ASN A 121 -1.45 1.07 -0.91
CA ASN A 121 -1.03 0.13 0.11
C ASN A 121 0.21 0.63 0.84
N PHE A 122 0.29 0.29 2.12
CA PHE A 122 1.50 0.51 2.94
C PHE A 122 2.51 -0.62 2.80
N ASP A 123 2.06 -1.82 2.38
CA ASP A 123 2.88 -3.02 2.33
C ASP A 123 3.96 -2.95 1.24
N MET A 124 5.02 -3.71 1.46
CA MET A 124 6.20 -3.75 0.60
C MET A 124 6.14 -4.86 -0.45
N ALA A 125 4.99 -5.52 -0.67
CA ALA A 125 4.91 -6.68 -1.56
C ALA A 125 5.38 -6.36 -2.99
N LEU A 126 5.04 -5.17 -3.53
CA LEU A 126 5.52 -4.72 -4.84
C LEU A 126 7.05 -4.52 -4.85
N SER A 127 7.61 -3.86 -3.84
CA SER A 127 9.06 -3.66 -3.73
C SER A 127 9.81 -4.97 -3.50
N ASN A 128 9.24 -5.87 -2.71
CA ASN A 128 9.77 -7.21 -2.49
C ASN A 128 9.70 -8.07 -3.77
N ALA A 129 8.69 -7.83 -4.63
CA ALA A 129 8.61 -8.46 -5.96
C ALA A 129 9.76 -8.01 -6.89
N ILE A 130 10.14 -6.72 -6.86
CA ILE A 130 11.31 -6.22 -7.60
C ILE A 130 12.56 -7.02 -7.20
N THR A 131 12.78 -7.15 -5.90
CA THR A 131 13.93 -7.89 -5.35
C THR A 131 13.89 -9.37 -5.73
N GLN A 132 12.73 -10.01 -5.59
CA GLN A 132 12.56 -11.43 -5.89
C GLN A 132 12.78 -11.75 -7.37
N LEU A 133 12.37 -10.87 -8.27
CA LEU A 133 12.54 -11.03 -9.72
C LEU A 133 13.91 -10.56 -10.23
N GLY A 134 14.70 -9.87 -9.39
CA GLY A 134 15.91 -9.21 -9.86
C GLY A 134 15.64 -8.11 -10.90
N ALA A 135 14.46 -7.50 -10.86
CA ALA A 135 14.00 -6.52 -11.84
C ALA A 135 14.66 -5.15 -11.58
N GLY A 136 15.86 -4.94 -12.12
CA GLY A 136 16.56 -3.66 -12.03
C GLY A 136 15.88 -2.54 -12.83
N GLY A 137 16.24 -1.28 -12.52
CA GLY A 137 15.79 -0.11 -13.27
C GLY A 137 14.35 0.33 -12.96
N ILE A 138 13.71 -0.22 -11.91
CA ILE A 138 12.41 0.22 -11.42
C ILE A 138 12.64 1.11 -10.19
N ALA A 139 12.23 2.38 -10.28
CA ALA A 139 12.28 3.31 -9.16
C ALA A 139 11.12 3.09 -8.20
N THR A 140 11.34 3.38 -6.93
CA THR A 140 10.30 3.40 -5.91
C THR A 140 10.24 4.79 -5.29
N VAL A 141 9.05 5.38 -5.25
CA VAL A 141 8.77 6.69 -4.67
C VAL A 141 7.82 6.49 -3.50
N GLY A 142 8.29 6.77 -2.30
CA GLY A 142 7.52 6.63 -1.05
C GLY A 142 7.04 7.96 -0.47
N GLY A 143 7.53 9.09 -0.97
CA GLY A 143 7.16 10.40 -0.49
C GLY A 143 7.75 11.53 -1.33
N PRO A 144 7.43 12.80 -1.00
CA PRO A 144 7.92 13.96 -1.75
C PRO A 144 9.44 14.05 -1.88
N GLU A 145 10.16 13.57 -0.88
CA GLU A 145 11.62 13.50 -0.85
C GLU A 145 12.21 12.60 -1.93
N ASP A 146 11.42 11.66 -2.43
CA ASP A 146 11.82 10.73 -3.47
C ASP A 146 11.49 11.20 -4.89
N PHE A 147 10.85 12.35 -5.07
CA PHE A 147 10.41 12.82 -6.39
C PHE A 147 11.55 12.96 -7.40
N GLY A 148 12.77 13.22 -6.93
CA GLY A 148 13.96 13.22 -7.78
C GLY A 148 14.35 11.84 -8.34
N ARG A 149 13.70 10.76 -7.87
CA ARG A 149 13.95 9.37 -8.31
C ARG A 149 12.98 8.90 -9.39
N PHE A 150 12.02 9.74 -9.82
CA PHE A 150 11.12 9.37 -10.90
C PHE A 150 11.91 8.95 -12.13
N ALA A 151 11.55 7.81 -12.70
CA ALA A 151 12.14 7.21 -13.88
C ALA A 151 11.04 6.69 -14.81
N ASP A 152 11.44 6.19 -15.97
CA ASP A 152 10.50 5.61 -16.95
C ASP A 152 9.66 4.45 -16.41
N LYS A 153 10.14 3.80 -15.34
CA LYS A 153 9.46 2.72 -14.63
C LYS A 153 9.44 3.07 -13.15
N THR A 154 8.27 3.37 -12.61
CA THR A 154 8.16 3.85 -11.23
C THR A 154 6.99 3.23 -10.48
N ILE A 155 7.24 2.74 -9.26
CA ILE A 155 6.21 2.40 -8.28
C ILE A 155 6.05 3.57 -7.33
N VAL A 156 4.83 4.12 -7.23
CA VAL A 156 4.50 5.28 -6.39
C VAL A 156 3.62 4.83 -5.23
N TYR A 157 4.09 5.01 -4.01
CA TYR A 157 3.32 4.81 -2.79
C TYR A 157 2.64 6.13 -2.39
N LEU A 158 1.34 6.21 -2.58
CA LEU A 158 0.57 7.46 -2.39
C LEU A 158 0.43 7.85 -0.91
N HIS A 159 0.51 6.87 0.00
CA HIS A 159 0.39 7.06 1.46
C HIS A 159 1.67 6.67 2.21
N ARG A 160 2.84 6.77 1.57
CA ARG A 160 4.09 6.21 2.07
C ARG A 160 4.09 4.69 2.11
N ASN A 161 5.19 4.11 2.53
CA ASN A 161 5.34 2.67 2.63
C ASN A 161 5.93 2.28 4.00
N ALA A 162 5.92 0.99 4.30
CA ALA A 162 6.32 0.47 5.60
C ALA A 162 7.81 0.58 5.92
N TYR A 163 8.67 0.96 4.97
CA TYR A 163 10.10 1.23 5.23
C TYR A 163 10.33 2.58 5.90
N GLU A 164 9.39 3.52 5.79
CA GLU A 164 9.55 4.78 6.50
C GLU A 164 9.59 4.53 8.00
N SER A 165 10.76 4.77 8.59
CA SER A 165 11.01 4.55 10.02
C SER A 165 10.52 5.71 10.88
N ASP A 166 10.43 6.90 10.30
CA ASP A 166 9.97 8.08 10.98
C ASP A 166 8.44 8.08 11.03
N VAL A 167 7.89 7.79 12.21
CA VAL A 167 6.45 7.77 12.46
C VAL A 167 5.81 9.11 12.10
N ASP A 168 6.51 10.23 12.32
CA ASP A 168 5.97 11.56 12.05
C ASP A 168 5.80 11.84 10.55
N LYS A 169 6.51 11.13 9.68
CA LYS A 169 6.31 11.21 8.23
C LYS A 169 5.09 10.43 7.71
N TRP A 170 4.61 9.45 8.48
CA TRP A 170 3.34 8.78 8.19
C TRP A 170 2.14 9.67 8.51
N ILE A 171 2.35 10.64 9.37
CA ILE A 171 1.34 11.58 9.82
C ILE A 171 1.28 12.68 8.77
N GLY A 172 0.33 12.58 7.85
CA GLY A 172 -0.02 13.70 6.99
C GLY A 172 -0.41 14.89 7.89
N LYS A 173 0.18 16.07 7.65
CA LYS A 173 -0.37 17.26 8.30
C LYS A 173 -1.82 17.36 7.87
N PRO A 174 -2.77 17.52 8.80
CA PRO A 174 -4.15 17.77 8.41
C PRO A 174 -4.16 19.03 7.52
N VAL A 175 -4.84 18.89 6.37
CA VAL A 175 -5.08 20.01 5.45
C VAL A 175 -6.15 20.90 6.06
#